data_474bfba22236167d960c6ab1e6902fa8
#
_entry.id   474bfba22236167d960c6ab1e6902fa8
#
_cell.length_a   1.000
_cell.length_b   1.000
_cell.length_c   1.000
_cell.angle_alpha   90.00
_cell.angle_beta   90.00
_cell.angle_gamma   90.00
#
_symmetry.space_group_name_H-M   'P 1'
#
loop_
_entity.id
_entity.type
_entity.pdbx_description
1 polymer ?
#
loop_
_entity_poly.entity_id
_entity_poly.type
_entity_poly.pdbx_seq_one_letter_code
_entity_poly.pdbx_strand_id
1 'polypeptide(L)'
;MEFRRVILLNIFIFLIVNILEAQEDTFNRVNKDMKKTGLWIYYYDTLHLVKFSEGEYVDGQKQGCWIEYYRNGNKKSEITYLNNVPSGLAKLYYENGNPSEQGTWNSFGWVGEYKMFYRSGRIARELNYDENTLRSGMQKYYSESGHVTMAGYWENGMAKGLVTEYYDSGRLRAESQWMGGRLSGITKEYYETGSLKAEIVYNNGVYDVAASRTFKNRQDGHNIAAVDKPAEKPSVTKPEQPKEDKESPSYAVFRGTGYHKMYDPDTKRIEKEGNFIDGVLDEGKRYYYNSKGELIKTAIYEHGKIVKIIDK
;
A
#
# COMPACT_ATOMS: atom_id res chain seq x y z
N MET A 1 -63.34 -4.34 40.24
CA MET A 1 -61.98 -4.87 39.96
C MET A 1 -61.60 -4.72 38.50
N GLU A 2 -62.48 -4.79 37.54
CA GLU A 2 -62.25 -4.67 36.09
C GLU A 2 -61.80 -3.25 35.66
N PHE A 3 -62.37 -2.21 36.20
CA PHE A 3 -62.07 -0.83 35.81
C PHE A 3 -60.56 -0.44 36.10
N ARG A 4 -59.98 -0.98 37.17
CA ARG A 4 -58.57 -0.78 37.49
C ARG A 4 -57.62 -1.54 36.55
N ARG A 5 -58.05 -2.70 36.04
CA ARG A 5 -57.26 -3.50 35.06
C ARG A 5 -57.22 -2.82 33.69
N VAL A 6 -58.33 -2.22 33.25
CA VAL A 6 -58.37 -1.48 31.98
C VAL A 6 -57.52 -0.22 32.02
N ILE A 7 -57.53 0.53 33.15
CA ILE A 7 -56.67 1.71 33.31
C ILE A 7 -55.20 1.32 33.32
N LEU A 8 -54.80 0.27 34.02
CA LEU A 8 -53.42 -0.21 34.06
C LEU A 8 -52.92 -0.73 32.69
N LEU A 9 -53.82 -1.38 31.95
CA LEU A 9 -53.52 -1.87 30.58
C LEU A 9 -53.29 -0.70 29.61
N ASN A 10 -54.14 0.34 29.68
CA ASN A 10 -53.98 1.53 28.83
C ASN A 10 -52.75 2.35 29.20
N ILE A 11 -52.40 2.46 30.49
CA ILE A 11 -51.13 3.12 30.93
C ILE A 11 -49.92 2.32 30.44
N PHE A 12 -49.99 1.00 30.47
CA PHE A 12 -48.89 0.14 30.01
C PHE A 12 -48.74 0.20 28.48
N ILE A 13 -49.82 0.22 27.71
CA ILE A 13 -49.83 0.41 26.26
C ILE A 13 -49.31 1.82 25.92
N PHE A 14 -49.71 2.87 26.63
CA PHE A 14 -49.23 4.24 26.44
C PHE A 14 -47.72 4.39 26.76
N LEU A 15 -47.25 3.69 27.78
CA LEU A 15 -45.80 3.62 28.09
C LEU A 15 -44.99 2.87 27.01
N ILE A 16 -45.54 1.75 26.48
CA ILE A 16 -44.86 0.99 25.41
C ILE A 16 -44.85 1.80 24.12
N VAL A 17 -45.92 2.51 23.77
CA VAL A 17 -45.97 3.36 22.56
C VAL A 17 -44.95 4.51 22.71
N ASN A 18 -44.84 5.15 23.85
CA ASN A 18 -43.86 6.22 24.07
C ASN A 18 -42.40 5.70 24.10
N ILE A 19 -42.17 4.43 24.47
CA ILE A 19 -40.83 3.82 24.40
C ILE A 19 -40.48 3.48 22.93
N LEU A 20 -41.49 3.14 22.10
CA LEU A 20 -41.29 2.88 20.67
C LEU A 20 -41.10 4.16 19.84
N GLU A 21 -41.62 5.31 20.25
CA GLU A 21 -41.41 6.59 19.56
C GLU A 21 -40.07 7.26 19.89
N ALA A 22 -39.30 6.77 20.88
CA ALA A 22 -38.06 7.38 21.33
C ALA A 22 -36.80 6.73 20.77
N GLN A 23 -36.90 5.85 19.79
CA GLN A 23 -35.71 5.40 19.05
C GLN A 23 -35.49 6.37 17.87
N GLU A 24 -35.12 7.63 18.21
CA GLU A 24 -34.53 8.50 17.19
C GLU A 24 -33.44 7.73 16.47
N ASP A 25 -33.51 7.67 15.15
CA ASP A 25 -32.45 7.13 14.32
C ASP A 25 -31.13 7.83 14.71
N THR A 26 -30.29 7.11 15.43
CA THR A 26 -29.02 7.65 15.95
C THR A 26 -27.99 7.84 14.86
N PHE A 27 -28.28 7.44 13.61
CA PHE A 27 -27.42 7.51 12.44
C PHE A 27 -28.12 8.20 11.25
N ASN A 28 -27.33 8.56 10.22
CA ASN A 28 -27.75 9.19 8.96
C ASN A 28 -28.48 10.54 9.14
N ARG A 29 -28.07 11.33 10.14
CA ARG A 29 -28.68 12.63 10.46
C ARG A 29 -28.04 13.78 9.68
N VAL A 30 -28.82 14.82 9.48
CA VAL A 30 -28.34 16.13 9.03
C VAL A 30 -28.56 17.17 10.12
N ASN A 31 -27.70 18.18 10.18
CA ASN A 31 -27.86 19.32 11.05
C ASN A 31 -28.87 20.34 10.45
N LYS A 32 -29.11 21.46 11.15
CA LYS A 32 -30.00 22.55 10.72
C LYS A 32 -29.63 23.15 9.34
N ASP A 33 -28.39 23.04 8.93
CA ASP A 33 -27.87 23.53 7.65
C ASP A 33 -27.90 22.43 6.56
N MET A 34 -28.63 21.34 6.78
CA MET A 34 -28.75 20.16 5.90
C MET A 34 -27.42 19.46 5.62
N LYS A 35 -26.41 19.63 6.50
CA LYS A 35 -25.12 18.97 6.40
C LYS A 35 -25.14 17.67 7.21
N LYS A 36 -24.50 16.64 6.68
CA LYS A 36 -24.35 15.34 7.37
C LYS A 36 -23.62 15.53 8.70
N THR A 37 -24.13 14.86 9.76
CA THR A 37 -23.55 14.92 11.11
C THR A 37 -23.72 13.61 11.83
N GLY A 38 -22.80 13.26 12.74
CA GLY A 38 -22.80 12.01 13.49
C GLY A 38 -22.51 10.78 12.61
N LEU A 39 -22.89 9.61 13.12
CA LEU A 39 -22.68 8.34 12.44
C LEU A 39 -23.53 8.24 11.16
N TRP A 40 -22.88 7.83 10.06
CA TRP A 40 -23.53 7.53 8.79
C TRP A 40 -23.22 6.11 8.38
N ILE A 41 -24.27 5.38 7.94
CA ILE A 41 -24.17 4.00 7.46
C ILE A 41 -24.77 3.95 6.06
N TYR A 42 -24.01 3.37 5.12
CA TYR A 42 -24.43 3.14 3.75
C TYR A 42 -24.53 1.64 3.50
N TYR A 43 -25.46 1.25 2.63
CA TYR A 43 -25.74 -0.14 2.31
C TYR A 43 -25.61 -0.40 0.82
N TYR A 44 -25.28 -1.63 0.45
CA TYR A 44 -25.28 -2.09 -0.95
C TYR A 44 -26.67 -2.29 -1.52
N ASP A 45 -27.65 -2.50 -0.66
CA ASP A 45 -29.02 -2.87 -1.01
C ASP A 45 -30.04 -1.96 -0.31
N THR A 46 -31.23 -1.88 -0.89
CA THR A 46 -32.33 -1.04 -0.39
C THR A 46 -33.02 -1.62 0.85
N LEU A 47 -32.76 -2.88 1.18
CA LEU A 47 -33.29 -3.53 2.37
C LEU A 47 -32.41 -3.33 3.60
N HIS A 48 -31.26 -2.65 3.44
CA HIS A 48 -30.28 -2.36 4.49
C HIS A 48 -29.71 -3.62 5.17
N LEU A 49 -29.51 -4.70 4.39
CA LEU A 49 -29.01 -5.97 4.89
C LEU A 49 -27.49 -6.07 4.82
N VAL A 50 -26.89 -5.48 3.78
CA VAL A 50 -25.46 -5.57 3.55
C VAL A 50 -24.84 -4.18 3.58
N LYS A 51 -24.07 -3.90 4.65
CA LYS A 51 -23.36 -2.62 4.78
C LYS A 51 -22.33 -2.45 3.66
N PHE A 52 -22.25 -1.23 3.11
CA PHE A 52 -21.22 -0.79 2.19
C PHE A 52 -20.14 -0.01 2.92
N SER A 53 -20.52 0.99 3.72
CA SER A 53 -19.57 1.78 4.50
C SER A 53 -20.23 2.44 5.70
N GLU A 54 -19.41 2.76 6.71
CA GLU A 54 -19.85 3.53 7.86
C GLU A 54 -18.72 4.43 8.38
N GLY A 55 -19.10 5.54 9.03
CA GLY A 55 -18.18 6.48 9.63
C GLY A 55 -18.88 7.76 10.09
N GLU A 56 -18.11 8.66 10.64
CA GLU A 56 -18.64 9.89 11.22
C GLU A 56 -18.51 11.08 10.26
N TYR A 57 -19.53 11.92 10.23
CA TYR A 57 -19.48 13.24 9.62
C TYR A 57 -19.59 14.33 10.67
N VAL A 58 -18.81 15.39 10.48
CA VAL A 58 -18.94 16.66 11.18
C VAL A 58 -19.10 17.74 10.12
N ASP A 59 -20.21 18.48 10.15
CA ASP A 59 -20.57 19.52 9.18
C ASP A 59 -20.41 19.13 7.70
N GLY A 60 -20.79 17.89 7.37
CA GLY A 60 -20.74 17.34 6.02
C GLY A 60 -19.36 16.83 5.60
N GLN A 61 -18.38 16.82 6.49
CA GLN A 61 -17.03 16.32 6.23
C GLN A 61 -16.77 15.01 6.99
N LYS A 62 -16.16 14.03 6.31
CA LYS A 62 -15.71 12.79 6.95
C LYS A 62 -14.69 13.10 8.02
N GLN A 63 -14.89 12.51 9.21
CA GLN A 63 -13.98 12.61 10.36
C GLN A 63 -13.76 11.22 10.95
N GLY A 64 -12.60 11.03 11.59
CA GLY A 64 -12.27 9.79 12.29
C GLY A 64 -12.17 8.57 11.37
N CYS A 65 -12.35 7.39 11.94
CA CYS A 65 -12.23 6.12 11.21
C CYS A 65 -13.48 5.86 10.36
N TRP A 66 -13.26 5.66 9.07
CA TRP A 66 -14.26 5.19 8.11
C TRP A 66 -13.97 3.77 7.73
N ILE A 67 -15.01 2.92 7.75
CA ILE A 67 -14.93 1.50 7.42
C ILE A 67 -15.72 1.27 6.12
N GLU A 68 -15.08 0.61 5.16
CA GLU A 68 -15.75 0.04 4.00
C GLU A 68 -15.80 -1.48 4.12
N TYR A 69 -16.82 -2.09 3.54
CA TYR A 69 -17.06 -3.53 3.57
C TYR A 69 -17.15 -4.11 2.17
N TYR A 70 -16.74 -5.35 2.04
CA TYR A 70 -17.07 -6.19 0.89
C TYR A 70 -18.52 -6.67 0.96
N ARG A 71 -19.07 -7.14 -0.16
CA ARG A 71 -20.44 -7.69 -0.20
C ARG A 71 -20.65 -8.91 0.71
N ASN A 72 -19.59 -9.66 1.01
CA ASN A 72 -19.63 -10.78 1.95
C ASN A 72 -19.66 -10.37 3.44
N GLY A 73 -19.63 -9.06 3.73
CA GLY A 73 -19.64 -8.49 5.07
C GLY A 73 -18.26 -8.32 5.71
N ASN A 74 -17.20 -8.83 5.11
CA ASN A 74 -15.85 -8.61 5.59
C ASN A 74 -15.43 -7.15 5.37
N LYS A 75 -14.60 -6.61 6.28
CA LYS A 75 -14.01 -5.29 6.11
C LYS A 75 -13.17 -5.24 4.84
N LYS A 76 -13.28 -4.17 4.08
CA LYS A 76 -12.48 -3.85 2.91
C LYS A 76 -11.40 -2.83 3.25
N SER A 77 -11.75 -1.82 4.05
CA SER A 77 -10.81 -0.81 4.52
C SER A 77 -11.24 -0.19 5.84
N GLU A 78 -10.26 0.26 6.61
CA GLU A 78 -10.40 1.16 7.76
C GLU A 78 -9.45 2.33 7.52
N ILE A 79 -9.98 3.52 7.25
CA ILE A 79 -9.18 4.70 6.91
C ILE A 79 -9.58 5.86 7.80
N THR A 80 -8.58 6.49 8.43
CA THR A 80 -8.81 7.70 9.22
C THR A 80 -8.89 8.92 8.30
N TYR A 81 -9.93 9.74 8.52
CA TYR A 81 -10.15 10.97 7.78
C TYR A 81 -10.09 12.20 8.70
N LEU A 82 -9.59 13.28 8.16
CA LEU A 82 -9.67 14.63 8.71
C LEU A 82 -10.21 15.55 7.60
N ASN A 83 -11.43 16.08 7.80
CA ASN A 83 -12.09 16.99 6.84
C ASN A 83 -12.15 16.43 5.40
N ASN A 84 -12.64 15.19 5.21
CA ASN A 84 -12.70 14.44 3.94
C ASN A 84 -11.35 14.00 3.38
N VAL A 85 -10.23 14.33 4.02
CA VAL A 85 -8.90 13.95 3.56
C VAL A 85 -8.41 12.74 4.34
N PRO A 86 -8.01 11.64 3.71
CA PRO A 86 -7.36 10.54 4.41
C PRO A 86 -6.11 11.04 5.13
N SER A 87 -6.06 10.85 6.44
CA SER A 87 -4.96 11.32 7.30
C SER A 87 -4.90 10.52 8.58
N GLY A 88 -3.86 9.74 8.77
CA GLY A 88 -3.67 8.87 9.93
C GLY A 88 -3.63 7.39 9.58
N LEU A 89 -4.02 6.55 10.52
CA LEU A 89 -3.97 5.10 10.33
C LEU A 89 -4.91 4.65 9.21
N ALA A 90 -4.38 3.76 8.37
CA ALA A 90 -5.14 3.09 7.32
C ALA A 90 -4.80 1.60 7.31
N LYS A 91 -5.86 0.77 7.19
CA LYS A 91 -5.77 -0.68 7.01
C LYS A 91 -6.65 -1.08 5.85
N LEU A 92 -6.11 -1.87 4.95
CA LEU A 92 -6.83 -2.48 3.84
C LEU A 92 -6.87 -3.99 4.06
N TYR A 93 -7.88 -4.63 3.53
CA TYR A 93 -8.10 -6.06 3.71
C TYR A 93 -8.37 -6.75 2.39
N TYR A 94 -8.02 -8.01 2.29
CA TYR A 94 -8.50 -8.92 1.27
C TYR A 94 -9.94 -9.33 1.55
N GLU A 95 -10.64 -9.80 0.53
CA GLU A 95 -12.03 -10.26 0.65
C GLU A 95 -12.20 -11.46 1.62
N ASN A 96 -11.14 -12.23 1.86
CA ASN A 96 -11.12 -13.30 2.87
C ASN A 96 -11.01 -12.79 4.32
N GLY A 97 -10.91 -11.47 4.53
CA GLY A 97 -10.82 -10.81 5.84
C GLY A 97 -9.39 -10.64 6.36
N ASN A 98 -8.38 -11.21 5.72
CA ASN A 98 -6.98 -10.99 6.11
C ASN A 98 -6.53 -9.58 5.72
N PRO A 99 -5.63 -8.94 6.51
CA PRO A 99 -5.06 -7.66 6.12
C PRO A 99 -4.30 -7.80 4.80
N SER A 100 -4.38 -6.77 3.94
CA SER A 100 -3.56 -6.64 2.73
C SER A 100 -2.50 -5.56 2.88
N GLU A 101 -2.85 -4.44 3.50
CA GLU A 101 -1.94 -3.32 3.72
C GLU A 101 -2.26 -2.64 5.05
N GLN A 102 -1.25 -2.10 5.71
CA GLN A 102 -1.44 -1.20 6.85
C GLN A 102 -0.30 -0.21 6.99
N GLY A 103 -0.61 0.97 7.48
CA GLY A 103 0.36 2.03 7.74
C GLY A 103 -0.31 3.33 8.12
N THR A 104 0.45 4.41 8.07
CA THR A 104 -0.06 5.77 8.24
C THR A 104 -0.14 6.45 6.88
N TRP A 105 -1.28 7.08 6.63
CA TRP A 105 -1.53 7.84 5.41
C TRP A 105 -1.53 9.33 5.71
N ASN A 106 -0.82 10.11 4.91
CA ASN A 106 -1.01 11.55 4.83
C ASN A 106 -1.78 11.89 3.55
N SER A 107 -2.02 13.18 3.29
CA SER A 107 -2.75 13.63 2.09
C SER A 107 -2.12 13.19 0.76
N PHE A 108 -0.90 12.66 0.77
CA PHE A 108 -0.11 12.35 -0.43
C PHE A 108 0.15 10.85 -0.60
N GLY A 109 0.18 10.07 0.49
CA GLY A 109 0.46 8.64 0.42
C GLY A 109 0.87 8.05 1.77
N TRP A 110 1.53 6.89 1.74
CA TRP A 110 2.05 6.24 2.92
C TRP A 110 3.25 7.01 3.51
N VAL A 111 3.30 7.12 4.85
CA VAL A 111 4.40 7.72 5.61
C VAL A 111 4.73 6.86 6.82
N GLY A 112 6.01 6.88 7.23
CA GLY A 112 6.48 6.05 8.32
C GLY A 112 6.45 4.56 7.98
N GLU A 113 6.17 3.75 8.98
CA GLU A 113 6.09 2.29 8.81
C GLU A 113 4.88 1.87 7.99
N TYR A 114 5.13 0.99 7.01
CA TYR A 114 4.11 0.39 6.16
C TYR A 114 4.34 -1.12 6.07
N LYS A 115 3.26 -1.88 6.13
CA LYS A 115 3.26 -3.33 5.94
C LYS A 115 2.31 -3.74 4.84
N MET A 116 2.78 -4.65 4.01
CA MET A 116 1.97 -5.37 3.04
C MET A 116 1.95 -6.84 3.41
N PHE A 117 0.81 -7.49 3.17
CA PHE A 117 0.61 -8.88 3.53
C PHE A 117 0.25 -9.70 2.28
N TYR A 118 0.56 -10.97 2.31
CA TYR A 118 0.01 -11.96 1.40
C TYR A 118 -1.45 -12.24 1.75
N ARG A 119 -2.19 -12.83 0.81
CA ARG A 119 -3.57 -13.28 1.04
C ARG A 119 -3.70 -14.31 2.17
N SER A 120 -2.65 -15.03 2.48
CA SER A 120 -2.53 -15.92 3.65
C SER A 120 -2.49 -15.18 5.00
N GLY A 121 -2.32 -13.86 5.00
CA GLY A 121 -2.16 -13.02 6.19
C GLY A 121 -0.70 -12.89 6.66
N ARG A 122 0.25 -13.56 6.01
CA ARG A 122 1.69 -13.42 6.32
C ARG A 122 2.22 -12.11 5.76
N ILE A 123 3.22 -11.52 6.42
CA ILE A 123 3.88 -10.31 5.95
C ILE A 123 4.61 -10.60 4.63
N ALA A 124 4.34 -9.77 3.62
CA ALA A 124 5.04 -9.77 2.34
C ALA A 124 6.13 -8.71 2.28
N ARG A 125 5.89 -7.55 2.92
CA ARG A 125 6.85 -6.43 2.94
C ARG A 125 6.72 -5.63 4.23
N GLU A 126 7.86 -5.15 4.70
CA GLU A 126 7.97 -4.09 5.71
C GLU A 126 8.78 -2.97 5.07
N LEU A 127 8.15 -1.84 4.87
CA LEU A 127 8.72 -0.67 4.20
C LEU A 127 8.62 0.53 5.11
N ASN A 128 9.51 1.50 4.89
CA ASN A 128 9.44 2.80 5.55
C ASN A 128 9.41 3.90 4.49
N TYR A 129 8.63 4.94 4.75
CA TYR A 129 8.48 6.10 3.90
C TYR A 129 8.75 7.37 4.70
N ASP A 130 9.35 8.36 4.05
CA ASP A 130 9.51 9.69 4.64
C ASP A 130 8.21 10.53 4.53
N GLU A 131 8.27 11.77 5.00
CA GLU A 131 7.13 12.70 4.95
C GLU A 131 6.69 13.06 3.51
N ASN A 132 7.57 12.88 2.54
CA ASN A 132 7.30 13.09 1.11
C ASN A 132 6.79 11.81 0.41
N THR A 133 6.50 10.74 1.16
CA THR A 133 6.07 9.44 0.64
C THR A 133 7.11 8.70 -0.19
N LEU A 134 8.38 9.05 -0.03
CA LEU A 134 9.51 8.37 -0.65
C LEU A 134 10.03 7.26 0.28
N ARG A 135 10.44 6.15 -0.30
CA ARG A 135 11.09 5.09 0.50
C ARG A 135 12.30 5.63 1.24
N SER A 136 12.34 5.41 2.54
CA SER A 136 13.39 5.89 3.43
C SER A 136 13.60 4.90 4.56
N GLY A 137 14.83 4.65 4.96
CA GLY A 137 15.13 3.66 5.99
C GLY A 137 15.19 2.22 5.48
N MET A 138 15.12 1.26 6.41
CA MET A 138 15.20 -0.17 6.13
C MET A 138 13.96 -0.66 5.40
N GLN A 139 14.16 -1.44 4.34
CA GLN A 139 13.12 -2.11 3.57
C GLN A 139 13.36 -3.62 3.65
N LYS A 140 12.33 -4.40 3.90
CA LYS A 140 12.38 -5.86 3.93
C LYS A 140 11.27 -6.46 3.09
N TYR A 141 11.60 -7.53 2.39
CA TYR A 141 10.68 -8.31 1.58
C TYR A 141 10.73 -9.75 2.07
N TYR A 142 9.61 -10.43 2.03
CA TYR A 142 9.46 -11.79 2.53
C TYR A 142 8.83 -12.67 1.45
N SER A 143 9.16 -13.95 1.46
CA SER A 143 8.42 -14.98 0.73
C SER A 143 7.12 -15.33 1.43
N GLU A 144 6.26 -16.06 0.76
CA GLU A 144 5.03 -16.58 1.37
C GLU A 144 5.30 -17.62 2.48
N SER A 145 6.46 -18.28 2.45
CA SER A 145 6.96 -19.13 3.54
C SER A 145 7.38 -18.35 4.80
N GLY A 146 7.59 -17.01 4.66
CA GLY A 146 7.95 -16.09 5.75
C GLY A 146 9.45 -15.82 5.86
N HIS A 147 10.27 -16.33 4.94
CA HIS A 147 11.70 -16.02 4.91
C HIS A 147 11.94 -14.65 4.26
N VAL A 148 12.94 -13.91 4.76
CA VAL A 148 13.40 -12.68 4.11
C VAL A 148 13.96 -13.04 2.74
N THR A 149 13.48 -12.38 1.69
CA THR A 149 13.99 -12.54 0.31
C THR A 149 14.88 -11.37 -0.11
N MET A 150 14.67 -10.19 0.49
CA MET A 150 15.53 -9.02 0.27
C MET A 150 15.49 -8.11 1.50
N ALA A 151 16.64 -7.48 1.80
CA ALA A 151 16.73 -6.41 2.79
C ALA A 151 17.75 -5.37 2.35
N GLY A 152 17.48 -4.09 2.65
CA GLY A 152 18.41 -3.00 2.34
C GLY A 152 17.89 -1.67 2.84
N TYR A 153 18.70 -0.64 2.69
CA TYR A 153 18.42 0.72 3.11
C TYR A 153 18.10 1.62 1.91
N TRP A 154 17.09 2.47 2.05
CA TRP A 154 16.67 3.46 1.04
C TRP A 154 16.76 4.87 1.61
N GLU A 155 17.09 5.81 0.76
CA GLU A 155 17.11 7.23 1.05
C GLU A 155 16.54 7.99 -0.15
N ASN A 156 15.59 8.89 0.07
CA ASN A 156 14.92 9.66 -0.99
C ASN A 156 14.36 8.76 -2.13
N GLY A 157 13.77 7.62 -1.79
CA GLY A 157 13.21 6.65 -2.76
C GLY A 157 14.23 5.75 -3.46
N MET A 158 15.52 5.91 -3.20
CA MET A 158 16.62 5.20 -3.88
C MET A 158 17.36 4.28 -2.93
N ALA A 159 17.74 3.09 -3.42
CA ALA A 159 18.57 2.17 -2.66
C ALA A 159 19.94 2.78 -2.38
N LYS A 160 20.46 2.58 -1.17
CA LYS A 160 21.73 3.11 -0.68
C LYS A 160 22.45 2.08 0.19
N GLY A 161 23.74 1.91 -0.06
CA GLY A 161 24.60 0.98 0.70
C GLY A 161 24.34 -0.47 0.32
N LEU A 162 24.47 -1.37 1.28
CA LEU A 162 24.34 -2.81 1.07
C LEU A 162 22.87 -3.21 0.94
N VAL A 163 22.54 -3.92 -0.14
CA VAL A 163 21.28 -4.65 -0.31
C VAL A 163 21.61 -6.13 -0.39
N THR A 164 20.92 -6.93 0.41
CA THR A 164 21.08 -8.39 0.46
C THR A 164 19.83 -9.07 -0.09
N GLU A 165 20.03 -10.13 -0.85
CA GLU A 165 18.98 -10.97 -1.39
C GLU A 165 19.19 -12.41 -0.94
N TYR A 166 18.10 -13.13 -0.70
CA TYR A 166 18.10 -14.49 -0.18
C TYR A 166 17.26 -15.41 -1.06
N TYR A 167 17.63 -16.67 -1.11
CA TYR A 167 16.80 -17.76 -1.60
C TYR A 167 15.63 -18.00 -0.64
N ASP A 168 14.61 -18.70 -1.10
CA ASP A 168 13.45 -19.06 -0.25
C ASP A 168 13.83 -20.01 0.90
N SER A 169 14.94 -20.72 0.77
CA SER A 169 15.59 -21.49 1.84
C SER A 169 16.22 -20.62 2.96
N GLY A 170 16.21 -19.27 2.81
CA GLY A 170 16.85 -18.33 3.73
C GLY A 170 18.35 -18.17 3.52
N ARG A 171 18.97 -18.90 2.57
CA ARG A 171 20.40 -18.74 2.25
C ARG A 171 20.65 -17.50 1.42
N LEU A 172 21.81 -16.88 1.64
CA LEU A 172 22.23 -15.69 0.90
C LEU A 172 22.33 -15.99 -0.60
N ARG A 173 21.69 -15.17 -1.43
CA ARG A 173 21.66 -15.24 -2.89
C ARG A 173 22.59 -14.19 -3.51
N ALA A 174 22.51 -12.96 -3.01
CA ALA A 174 23.34 -11.87 -3.48
C ALA A 174 23.56 -10.79 -2.44
N GLU A 175 24.70 -10.10 -2.57
CA GLU A 175 25.07 -8.87 -1.85
C GLU A 175 25.44 -7.81 -2.88
N SER A 176 24.79 -6.67 -2.87
CA SER A 176 24.98 -5.60 -3.84
C SER A 176 25.21 -4.28 -3.15
N GLN A 177 26.14 -3.48 -3.66
CA GLN A 177 26.34 -2.11 -3.21
C GLN A 177 25.55 -1.16 -4.12
N TRP A 178 24.85 -0.23 -3.51
CA TRP A 178 24.01 0.75 -4.19
C TRP A 178 24.37 2.18 -3.80
N MET A 179 24.41 3.06 -4.78
CA MET A 179 24.65 4.49 -4.59
C MET A 179 23.72 5.28 -5.52
N GLY A 180 22.83 6.12 -4.93
CA GLY A 180 21.88 6.91 -5.69
C GLY A 180 20.96 6.06 -6.58
N GLY A 181 20.50 4.89 -6.10
CA GLY A 181 19.62 3.99 -6.85
C GLY A 181 20.30 3.18 -7.96
N ARG A 182 21.64 3.21 -8.03
CA ARG A 182 22.42 2.48 -9.03
C ARG A 182 23.38 1.51 -8.36
N LEU A 183 23.59 0.35 -8.97
CA LEU A 183 24.64 -0.58 -8.56
C LEU A 183 26.01 0.08 -8.68
N SER A 184 26.84 -0.06 -7.65
CA SER A 184 28.18 0.52 -7.59
C SER A 184 29.10 -0.41 -6.82
N GLY A 185 30.31 -0.64 -7.32
CA GLY A 185 31.24 -1.56 -6.72
C GLY A 185 30.93 -3.03 -7.04
N ILE A 186 31.25 -3.93 -6.12
CA ILE A 186 31.17 -5.38 -6.34
C ILE A 186 29.82 -5.91 -5.86
N THR A 187 29.07 -6.55 -6.76
CA THR A 187 27.96 -7.44 -6.42
C THR A 187 28.47 -8.87 -6.34
N LYS A 188 28.22 -9.55 -5.24
CA LYS A 188 28.52 -10.98 -5.07
C LYS A 188 27.23 -11.77 -5.22
N GLU A 189 27.24 -12.79 -6.09
CA GLU A 189 26.18 -13.78 -6.19
C GLU A 189 26.65 -15.12 -5.63
N TYR A 190 25.74 -15.86 -5.02
CA TYR A 190 26.00 -17.16 -4.42
C TYR A 190 25.05 -18.22 -5.01
N TYR A 191 25.53 -19.46 -5.12
CA TYR A 191 24.68 -20.61 -5.34
C TYR A 191 23.87 -20.92 -4.08
N GLU A 192 22.79 -21.64 -4.21
CA GLU A 192 21.99 -22.06 -3.05
C GLU A 192 22.75 -23.02 -2.10
N THR A 193 23.83 -23.65 -2.58
CA THR A 193 24.80 -24.37 -1.76
C THR A 193 25.60 -23.48 -0.82
N GLY A 194 25.60 -22.16 -1.04
CA GLY A 194 26.38 -21.15 -0.29
C GLY A 194 27.75 -20.85 -0.93
N SER A 195 28.16 -21.57 -1.99
CA SER A 195 29.40 -21.27 -2.70
C SER A 195 29.25 -20.01 -3.58
N LEU A 196 30.32 -19.21 -3.69
CA LEU A 196 30.35 -18.02 -4.53
C LEU A 196 30.12 -18.39 -6.00
N LYS A 197 29.16 -17.71 -6.65
CA LYS A 197 28.79 -17.92 -8.05
C LYS A 197 29.41 -16.87 -8.97
N ALA A 198 29.41 -15.62 -8.54
CA ALA A 198 29.95 -14.52 -9.32
C ALA A 198 30.42 -13.34 -8.44
N GLU A 199 31.40 -12.63 -8.89
CA GLU A 199 31.75 -11.28 -8.49
C GLU A 199 31.57 -10.36 -9.70
N ILE A 200 30.63 -9.45 -9.62
CA ILE A 200 30.21 -8.60 -10.72
C ILE A 200 30.52 -7.16 -10.35
N VAL A 201 31.31 -6.50 -11.16
CA VAL A 201 31.75 -5.12 -10.91
C VAL A 201 30.83 -4.15 -11.65
N TYR A 202 30.36 -3.15 -10.93
CA TYR A 202 29.58 -2.06 -11.47
C TYR A 202 30.23 -0.70 -11.22
N ASN A 203 30.31 0.12 -12.25
CA ASN A 203 30.73 1.50 -12.18
C ASN A 203 29.53 2.40 -12.48
N ASN A 204 28.91 2.97 -11.44
CA ASN A 204 27.72 3.84 -11.54
C ASN A 204 26.58 3.22 -12.39
N GLY A 205 26.24 1.95 -12.12
CA GLY A 205 25.21 1.20 -12.82
C GLY A 205 25.66 0.54 -14.12
N VAL A 206 26.87 0.80 -14.58
CA VAL A 206 27.43 0.20 -15.78
C VAL A 206 28.22 -1.05 -15.41
N TYR A 207 27.90 -2.17 -16.04
CA TYR A 207 28.54 -3.46 -15.84
C TYR A 207 29.96 -3.47 -16.46
N ASP A 208 30.99 -3.77 -15.66
CA ASP A 208 32.36 -3.96 -16.09
C ASP A 208 32.65 -5.45 -16.31
N VAL A 209 32.59 -5.88 -17.57
CA VAL A 209 32.80 -7.28 -17.98
C VAL A 209 34.22 -7.73 -17.65
N ALA A 210 35.23 -6.86 -17.87
CA ALA A 210 36.63 -7.22 -17.72
C ALA A 210 37.03 -7.42 -16.25
N ALA A 211 36.39 -6.68 -15.34
CA ALA A 211 36.64 -6.79 -13.91
C ALA A 211 35.79 -7.88 -13.22
N SER A 212 34.78 -8.43 -13.91
CA SER A 212 33.80 -9.40 -13.35
C SER A 212 34.29 -10.83 -13.53
N ARG A 213 33.92 -11.71 -12.58
CA ARG A 213 34.34 -13.11 -12.53
C ARG A 213 33.17 -14.03 -12.22
N THR A 214 33.18 -15.26 -12.77
CA THR A 214 32.21 -16.32 -12.45
C THR A 214 32.93 -17.55 -11.90
N PHE A 215 32.27 -18.30 -11.05
CA PHE A 215 32.78 -19.47 -10.37
C PHE A 215 31.87 -20.68 -10.65
N LYS A 216 32.46 -21.88 -10.77
CA LYS A 216 31.67 -23.11 -10.92
C LYS A 216 31.05 -23.51 -9.58
N ASN A 217 29.79 -23.98 -9.62
CA ASN A 217 29.17 -24.57 -8.43
C ASN A 217 29.90 -25.85 -8.04
N ARG A 218 30.42 -25.91 -6.81
CA ARG A 218 31.01 -27.10 -6.24
C ARG A 218 30.24 -27.53 -5.02
N GLN A 219 29.98 -28.82 -4.91
CA GLN A 219 29.28 -29.43 -3.77
C GLN A 219 30.16 -29.52 -2.51
N ASP A 220 31.48 -29.33 -2.64
CA ASP A 220 32.49 -29.51 -1.60
C ASP A 220 32.87 -28.23 -0.81
N GLY A 221 32.22 -27.12 -1.08
CA GLY A 221 32.38 -25.86 -0.32
C GLY A 221 33.72 -25.13 -0.54
N HIS A 222 34.64 -25.64 -1.38
CA HIS A 222 35.92 -24.99 -1.69
C HIS A 222 35.85 -24.19 -2.97
N ASN A 223 36.02 -22.89 -2.87
CA ASN A 223 36.13 -21.98 -4.02
C ASN A 223 37.50 -22.08 -4.66
N ILE A 224 37.60 -22.58 -5.89
CA ILE A 224 38.80 -22.46 -6.71
C ILE A 224 38.50 -21.48 -7.85
N ALA A 225 39.54 -20.64 -8.11
CA ALA A 225 39.54 -19.54 -9.04
C ALA A 225 38.93 -19.84 -10.41
N ALA A 226 38.40 -18.81 -10.96
CA ALA A 226 37.74 -18.57 -12.21
C ALA A 226 38.13 -19.46 -13.38
N VAL A 227 37.14 -19.86 -14.15
CA VAL A 227 37.31 -20.12 -15.57
C VAL A 227 37.15 -18.78 -16.27
N ASP A 228 38.20 -18.32 -16.97
CA ASP A 228 38.21 -17.11 -17.79
C ASP A 228 37.13 -17.18 -18.90
N LYS A 229 35.88 -16.86 -18.53
CA LYS A 229 34.87 -16.44 -19.46
C LYS A 229 34.26 -15.12 -18.96
N PRO A 230 34.11 -14.14 -19.86
CA PRO A 230 33.32 -12.96 -19.52
C PRO A 230 32.00 -13.39 -18.92
N ALA A 231 31.64 -12.87 -17.75
CA ALA A 231 30.39 -13.19 -17.11
C ALA A 231 29.23 -12.85 -18.06
N GLU A 232 28.34 -13.81 -18.33
CA GLU A 232 27.07 -13.50 -18.97
C GLU A 232 26.34 -12.42 -18.16
N LYS A 233 25.55 -11.60 -18.87
CA LYS A 233 24.80 -10.49 -18.24
C LYS A 233 24.14 -10.97 -16.96
N PRO A 234 24.41 -10.36 -15.79
CA PRO A 234 23.94 -10.88 -14.52
C PRO A 234 22.44 -10.98 -14.50
N SER A 235 21.93 -12.05 -13.93
CA SER A 235 20.53 -12.19 -13.56
C SER A 235 20.26 -11.49 -12.24
N VAL A 236 20.63 -10.20 -12.09
CA VAL A 236 20.05 -9.38 -11.03
C VAL A 236 18.59 -9.20 -11.42
N THR A 237 17.83 -10.24 -11.20
CA THR A 237 16.38 -10.14 -11.29
C THR A 237 15.97 -9.16 -10.22
N LYS A 238 15.22 -8.12 -10.60
CA LYS A 238 14.35 -7.43 -9.65
C LYS A 238 13.79 -8.50 -8.71
N PRO A 239 13.76 -8.26 -7.39
CA PRO A 239 13.12 -9.19 -6.47
C PRO A 239 11.81 -9.63 -7.09
N GLU A 240 11.58 -10.94 -7.20
CA GLU A 240 10.31 -11.45 -7.72
C GLU A 240 9.21 -10.79 -6.92
N GLN A 241 8.44 -9.95 -7.61
CA GLN A 241 7.28 -9.34 -6.97
C GLN A 241 6.33 -10.48 -6.65
N PRO A 242 5.66 -10.49 -5.50
CA PRO A 242 4.59 -11.43 -5.27
C PRO A 242 3.71 -11.42 -6.51
N LYS A 243 3.43 -12.59 -7.10
CA LYS A 243 2.53 -12.70 -8.26
C LYS A 243 1.26 -11.96 -7.88
N GLU A 244 0.90 -10.95 -8.66
CA GLU A 244 -0.32 -10.20 -8.43
C GLU A 244 -1.49 -11.19 -8.46
N ASP A 245 -2.11 -11.40 -7.30
CA ASP A 245 -3.42 -12.01 -7.26
C ASP A 245 -4.35 -11.08 -8.04
N LYS A 246 -5.02 -11.60 -9.08
CA LYS A 246 -5.95 -10.83 -9.93
C LYS A 246 -7.11 -10.19 -9.16
N GLU A 247 -7.20 -10.42 -7.86
CA GLU A 247 -8.20 -9.91 -6.92
C GLU A 247 -7.62 -8.96 -5.87
N SER A 248 -6.48 -8.29 -6.16
CA SER A 248 -6.03 -7.20 -5.28
C SER A 248 -7.13 -6.13 -5.16
N PRO A 249 -7.32 -5.56 -3.95
CA PRO A 249 -8.26 -4.45 -3.79
C PRO A 249 -8.01 -3.40 -4.85
N SER A 250 -9.05 -2.68 -5.27
CA SER A 250 -9.02 -1.67 -6.35
C SER A 250 -8.03 -0.51 -6.14
N TYR A 251 -7.28 -0.54 -5.06
CA TYR A 251 -6.11 0.29 -4.75
C TYR A 251 -4.79 -0.45 -5.04
N ALA A 252 -4.75 -1.28 -6.09
CA ALA A 252 -3.52 -1.92 -6.52
C ALA A 252 -2.44 -0.85 -6.70
N VAL A 253 -1.42 -0.87 -5.85
CA VAL A 253 -0.30 0.06 -5.95
C VAL A 253 0.40 -0.25 -7.26
N PHE A 254 0.26 0.65 -8.23
CA PHE A 254 0.98 0.54 -9.50
C PHE A 254 2.50 0.50 -9.22
N ARG A 255 3.19 -0.46 -9.81
CA ARG A 255 4.61 -0.73 -9.57
C ARG A 255 5.46 -0.70 -10.84
N GLY A 256 4.91 -0.17 -11.92
CA GLY A 256 5.62 -0.06 -13.19
C GLY A 256 6.76 0.94 -13.16
N THR A 257 7.77 0.72 -14.01
CA THR A 257 8.84 1.67 -14.30
C THR A 257 8.69 2.14 -15.75
N GLY A 258 8.96 3.43 -16.03
CA GLY A 258 8.80 4.06 -17.33
C GLY A 258 7.55 4.94 -17.41
N TYR A 259 7.21 5.39 -18.62
CA TYR A 259 6.07 6.29 -18.82
C TYR A 259 4.74 5.56 -18.74
N HIS A 260 3.86 6.01 -17.83
CA HIS A 260 2.51 5.46 -17.65
C HIS A 260 1.48 6.55 -17.44
N LYS A 261 0.22 6.21 -17.74
CA LYS A 261 -0.98 6.96 -17.35
C LYS A 261 -1.81 6.10 -16.41
N MET A 262 -2.04 6.61 -15.22
CA MET A 262 -2.89 5.96 -14.24
C MET A 262 -4.24 6.65 -14.22
N TYR A 263 -5.28 5.85 -14.13
CA TYR A 263 -6.66 6.32 -14.11
C TYR A 263 -7.30 5.91 -12.79
N ASP A 264 -8.11 6.80 -12.27
CA ASP A 264 -9.02 6.46 -11.17
C ASP A 264 -9.97 5.33 -11.62
N PRO A 265 -10.06 4.23 -10.88
CA PRO A 265 -10.80 3.05 -11.31
C PRO A 265 -12.32 3.30 -11.44
N ASP A 266 -12.87 4.21 -10.64
CA ASP A 266 -14.30 4.49 -10.59
C ASP A 266 -14.70 5.55 -11.60
N THR A 267 -13.98 6.67 -11.62
CA THR A 267 -14.30 7.83 -12.48
C THR A 267 -13.67 7.79 -13.86
N LYS A 268 -12.71 6.86 -14.08
CA LYS A 268 -11.92 6.73 -15.33
C LYS A 268 -11.14 8.00 -15.73
N ARG A 269 -10.96 8.94 -14.80
CA ARG A 269 -10.15 10.14 -15.01
C ARG A 269 -8.68 9.85 -14.80
N ILE A 270 -7.81 10.58 -15.49
CA ILE A 270 -6.37 10.48 -15.29
C ILE A 270 -6.03 10.97 -13.88
N GLU A 271 -5.47 10.13 -13.05
CA GLU A 271 -4.97 10.49 -11.71
C GLU A 271 -3.52 10.94 -11.77
N LYS A 272 -2.69 10.21 -12.52
CA LYS A 272 -1.26 10.46 -12.66
C LYS A 272 -0.81 10.16 -14.08
N GLU A 273 0.13 10.94 -14.60
CA GLU A 273 0.82 10.61 -15.84
C GLU A 273 2.28 11.06 -15.78
N GLY A 274 3.19 10.25 -16.33
CA GLY A 274 4.61 10.57 -16.37
C GLY A 274 5.49 9.33 -16.28
N ASN A 275 6.77 9.55 -16.01
CA ASN A 275 7.73 8.50 -15.76
C ASN A 275 7.63 8.04 -14.31
N PHE A 276 7.52 6.74 -14.13
CA PHE A 276 7.47 6.09 -12.82
C PHE A 276 8.75 5.27 -12.60
N ILE A 277 9.22 5.23 -11.37
CA ILE A 277 10.26 4.32 -10.90
C ILE A 277 9.65 3.48 -9.77
N ASP A 278 9.55 2.17 -9.99
CA ASP A 278 8.97 1.22 -9.02
C ASP A 278 7.58 1.63 -8.48
N GLY A 279 6.75 2.18 -9.38
CA GLY A 279 5.39 2.61 -9.07
C GLY A 279 5.28 4.01 -8.47
N VAL A 280 6.40 4.68 -8.21
CA VAL A 280 6.43 6.06 -7.74
C VAL A 280 6.56 7.01 -8.94
N LEU A 281 5.72 8.03 -9.01
CA LEU A 281 5.82 9.05 -10.05
C LEU A 281 7.12 9.85 -9.85
N ASP A 282 8.07 9.67 -10.75
CA ASP A 282 9.38 10.35 -10.73
C ASP A 282 9.31 11.70 -11.45
N GLU A 283 8.90 11.71 -12.72
CA GLU A 283 8.70 12.90 -13.50
C GLU A 283 7.31 12.90 -14.11
N GLY A 284 6.52 13.95 -13.91
CA GLY A 284 5.18 14.01 -14.51
C GLY A 284 4.19 14.85 -13.72
N LYS A 285 2.93 14.47 -13.81
CA LYS A 285 1.81 15.22 -13.25
C LYS A 285 0.88 14.33 -12.45
N ARG A 286 0.38 14.85 -11.33
CA ARG A 286 -0.74 14.30 -10.59
C ARG A 286 -1.90 15.28 -10.60
N TYR A 287 -3.08 14.76 -10.89
CA TYR A 287 -4.30 15.54 -11.05
C TYR A 287 -5.25 15.32 -9.87
N TYR A 288 -5.87 16.38 -9.38
CA TYR A 288 -6.82 16.35 -8.29
C TYR A 288 -8.16 16.93 -8.75
N TYR A 289 -9.24 16.25 -8.43
CA TYR A 289 -10.58 16.61 -8.85
C TYR A 289 -11.49 16.83 -7.63
N ASN A 290 -12.45 17.73 -7.74
CA ASN A 290 -13.48 17.90 -6.73
C ASN A 290 -14.57 16.81 -6.86
N SER A 291 -15.55 16.82 -5.95
CA SER A 291 -16.67 15.87 -5.94
C SER A 291 -17.55 15.93 -7.20
N LYS A 292 -17.52 17.03 -7.94
CA LYS A 292 -18.22 17.19 -9.24
C LYS A 292 -17.38 16.68 -10.40
N GLY A 293 -16.12 16.33 -10.15
CA GLY A 293 -15.19 15.83 -11.15
C GLY A 293 -14.51 16.89 -11.98
N GLU A 294 -14.49 18.13 -11.52
CA GLU A 294 -13.74 19.22 -12.11
C GLU A 294 -12.31 19.19 -11.59
N LEU A 295 -11.33 19.39 -12.47
CA LEU A 295 -9.92 19.47 -12.11
C LEU A 295 -9.71 20.74 -11.27
N ILE A 296 -9.23 20.59 -10.04
CA ILE A 296 -9.00 21.70 -9.11
C ILE A 296 -7.52 21.99 -8.89
N LYS A 297 -6.65 20.99 -9.09
CA LYS A 297 -5.22 21.11 -8.81
C LYS A 297 -4.42 20.16 -9.68
N THR A 298 -3.23 20.59 -10.10
CA THR A 298 -2.21 19.74 -10.72
C THR A 298 -0.89 19.91 -10.00
N ALA A 299 -0.32 18.80 -9.49
CA ALA A 299 1.04 18.79 -8.96
C ALA A 299 2.01 18.30 -10.03
N ILE A 300 3.13 19.00 -10.22
CA ILE A 300 4.21 18.64 -11.12
C ILE A 300 5.32 18.02 -10.30
N TYR A 301 5.79 16.86 -10.75
CA TYR A 301 6.85 16.07 -10.11
C TYR A 301 8.12 16.10 -10.95
N GLU A 302 9.26 16.29 -10.29
CA GLU A 302 10.60 16.12 -10.83
C GLU A 302 11.43 15.37 -9.78
N HIS A 303 12.08 14.28 -10.18
CA HIS A 303 12.89 13.42 -9.31
C HIS A 303 12.12 12.96 -8.05
N GLY A 304 10.86 12.54 -8.25
CA GLY A 304 9.97 12.06 -7.19
C GLY A 304 9.44 13.13 -6.24
N LYS A 305 9.74 14.42 -6.46
CA LYS A 305 9.33 15.54 -5.60
C LYS A 305 8.36 16.48 -6.33
N ILE A 306 7.42 17.03 -5.57
CA ILE A 306 6.56 18.10 -6.09
C ILE A 306 7.39 19.38 -6.20
N VAL A 307 7.59 19.85 -7.43
CA VAL A 307 8.31 21.10 -7.72
C VAL A 307 7.36 22.28 -7.98
N LYS A 308 6.11 21.99 -8.35
CA LYS A 308 5.11 23.02 -8.64
C LYS A 308 3.69 22.51 -8.40
N ILE A 309 2.85 23.37 -7.85
CA ILE A 309 1.40 23.18 -7.76
C ILE A 309 0.73 24.25 -8.61
N ILE A 310 -0.24 23.83 -9.41
CA ILE A 310 -1.07 24.71 -10.24
C ILE A 310 -2.50 24.51 -9.77
N ASP A 311 -3.08 25.52 -9.16
CA ASP A 311 -4.51 25.57 -8.82
C ASP A 311 -5.28 26.07 -10.05
N LYS A 312 -6.51 25.55 -10.25
CA LYS A 312 -7.38 25.87 -11.36
C LYS A 312 -8.65 26.54 -10.87
#